data_9f29dae05376c0f5a446f68ea5983102
#
_entry.id   9f29dae05376c0f5a446f68ea5983102
#
_cell.length_a   1.000
_cell.length_b   1.000
_cell.length_c   1.000
_cell.angle_alpha   90.00
_cell.angle_beta   90.00
_cell.angle_gamma   90.00
#
_symmetry.space_group_name_H-M   'P 1'
#
loop_
_entity.id
_entity.type
_entity.pdbx_description
1 polymer ?
#
loop_
_entity_poly.entity_id
_entity_poly.type
_entity_poly.pdbx_seq_one_letter_code
_entity_poly.pdbx_strand_id
1 'polypeptide(L)'
;MVQIIDTFSQIGEVFCNGRFDLKRWREYINTIYRNTSDIFEDDLQEYIESGNYTYEDDILPLLNRVQGHPFLETLHTSFVRVTNGLNQRIIDCFAHELEIDIVLYLGLCNAAGWVTNINGRDVILLV
;
A
#
# COMPACT_ATOMS: atom_id res chain seq x y z
N MET A 1 11.98 16.36 3.67
CA MET A 1 11.68 15.53 4.85
C MET A 1 10.94 14.26 4.44
N VAL A 2 11.34 13.13 4.96
CA VAL A 2 10.62 11.87 4.74
C VAL A 2 9.30 11.91 5.51
N GLN A 3 8.19 11.64 4.82
CA GLN A 3 6.88 11.55 5.41
C GLN A 3 6.43 10.08 5.44
N ILE A 4 6.06 9.58 6.61
CA ILE A 4 5.56 8.22 6.78
C ILE A 4 4.04 8.25 6.80
N ILE A 5 3.40 7.54 5.88
CA ILE A 5 1.96 7.41 5.78
C ILE A 5 1.60 5.97 6.09
N ASP A 6 1.13 5.74 7.30
CA ASP A 6 0.76 4.42 7.81
C ASP A 6 -0.77 4.30 7.82
N THR A 7 -1.30 3.45 6.93
CA THR A 7 -2.75 3.27 6.81
C THR A 7 -3.23 1.95 7.43
N PHE A 8 -2.42 1.31 8.25
CA PHE A 8 -2.76 0.02 8.84
C PHE A 8 -4.09 0.02 9.58
N SER A 9 -4.39 1.07 10.35
CA SER A 9 -5.64 1.19 11.08
C SER A 9 -6.89 1.29 10.19
N GLN A 10 -6.71 1.61 8.92
CA GLN A 10 -7.79 1.79 7.94
C GLN A 10 -8.02 0.55 7.08
N ILE A 11 -7.17 -0.47 7.17
CA ILE A 11 -7.27 -1.68 6.33
C ILE A 11 -8.61 -2.37 6.51
N GLY A 12 -9.17 -2.38 7.71
CA GLY A 12 -10.48 -2.98 7.96
C GLY A 12 -11.64 -2.36 7.18
N GLU A 13 -11.49 -1.10 6.73
CA GLU A 13 -12.54 -0.37 6.01
C GLU A 13 -12.80 -0.92 4.60
N VAL A 14 -11.84 -1.67 4.02
CA VAL A 14 -11.98 -2.24 2.68
C VAL A 14 -12.80 -3.53 2.67
N PHE A 15 -13.16 -4.07 3.84
CA PHE A 15 -13.93 -5.29 3.98
C PHE A 15 -15.39 -4.99 4.32
N CYS A 16 -16.29 -5.74 3.70
CA CYS A 16 -17.72 -5.71 3.97
C CYS A 16 -18.20 -7.13 4.21
N ASN A 17 -18.79 -7.39 5.38
CA ASN A 17 -19.25 -8.72 5.79
C ASN A 17 -18.16 -9.81 5.67
N GLY A 18 -16.92 -9.46 6.04
CA GLY A 18 -15.79 -10.38 6.00
C GLY A 18 -15.19 -10.60 4.62
N ARG A 19 -15.64 -9.84 3.61
CA ARG A 19 -15.15 -9.95 2.23
C ARG A 19 -14.55 -8.64 1.75
N PHE A 20 -13.47 -8.75 1.00
CA PHE A 20 -12.85 -7.60 0.34
C PHE A 20 -13.82 -6.97 -0.66
N ASP A 21 -13.95 -5.65 -0.60
CA ASP A 21 -14.80 -4.85 -1.48
C ASP A 21 -13.94 -3.87 -2.26
N LEU A 22 -13.87 -4.05 -3.58
CA LEU A 22 -13.01 -3.23 -4.44
C LEU A 22 -13.44 -1.75 -4.45
N LYS A 23 -14.73 -1.48 -4.35
CA LYS A 23 -15.24 -0.11 -4.27
C LYS A 23 -14.75 0.59 -3.00
N ARG A 24 -14.82 -0.09 -1.86
CA ARG A 24 -14.30 0.42 -0.59
C ARG A 24 -12.78 0.60 -0.63
N TRP A 25 -12.09 -0.30 -1.31
CA TRP A 25 -10.65 -0.17 -1.52
C TRP A 25 -10.29 1.08 -2.31
N ARG A 26 -11.04 1.41 -3.37
CA ARG A 26 -10.83 2.66 -4.13
C ARG A 26 -11.06 3.89 -3.27
N GLU A 27 -12.09 3.89 -2.46
CA GLU A 27 -12.35 4.95 -1.49
C GLU A 27 -11.19 5.10 -0.49
N TYR A 28 -10.70 3.99 0.03
CA TYR A 28 -9.56 3.94 0.93
C TYR A 28 -8.28 4.53 0.28
N ILE A 29 -7.96 4.14 -0.94
CA ILE A 29 -6.82 4.70 -1.68
C ILE A 29 -6.99 6.20 -1.89
N ASN A 30 -8.17 6.66 -2.25
CA ASN A 30 -8.44 8.09 -2.47
C ASN A 30 -8.37 8.92 -1.18
N THR A 31 -8.43 8.31 0.00
CA THR A 31 -8.14 9.01 1.26
C THR A 31 -6.64 9.22 1.49
N ILE A 32 -5.80 8.37 0.93
CA ILE A 32 -4.33 8.51 1.02
C ILE A 32 -3.88 9.60 0.05
N TYR A 33 -4.25 9.45 -1.21
CA TYR A 33 -3.97 10.43 -2.27
C TYR A 33 -5.24 10.60 -3.12
N ARG A 34 -5.76 11.79 -3.13
CA ARG A 34 -7.03 12.10 -3.80
C ARG A 34 -6.99 11.76 -5.30
N ASN A 35 -8.00 11.05 -5.78
CA ASN A 35 -8.18 10.67 -7.19
C ASN A 35 -7.02 9.88 -7.79
N THR A 36 -6.44 8.96 -7.02
CA THR A 36 -5.26 8.18 -7.44
C THR A 36 -5.50 6.67 -7.53
N SER A 37 -6.72 6.18 -7.26
CA SER A 37 -6.98 4.74 -7.28
C SER A 37 -6.61 4.08 -8.61
N ASP A 38 -6.77 4.78 -9.74
CA ASP A 38 -6.39 4.25 -11.06
C ASP A 38 -4.91 3.93 -11.15
N ILE A 39 -4.05 4.77 -10.59
CA ILE A 39 -2.60 4.55 -10.57
C ILE A 39 -2.27 3.25 -9.83
N PHE A 40 -2.95 3.00 -8.72
CA PHE A 40 -2.74 1.82 -7.90
C PHE A 40 -3.31 0.54 -8.53
N GLU A 41 -4.28 0.66 -9.46
CA GLU A 41 -4.91 -0.48 -10.14
C GLU A 41 -4.23 -0.86 -11.46
N ASP A 42 -3.45 0.01 -12.07
CA ASP A 42 -2.90 -0.20 -13.43
C ASP A 42 -2.13 -1.52 -13.56
N ASP A 43 -1.25 -1.82 -12.63
CA ASP A 43 -0.48 -3.07 -12.66
C ASP A 43 -1.37 -4.31 -12.56
N LEU A 44 -2.44 -4.24 -11.76
CA LEU A 44 -3.41 -5.34 -11.66
C LEU A 44 -4.11 -5.57 -12.99
N GLN A 45 -4.50 -4.51 -13.68
CA GLN A 45 -5.15 -4.61 -14.99
C GLN A 45 -4.24 -5.27 -16.02
N GLU A 46 -2.96 -4.95 -16.02
CA GLU A 46 -1.98 -5.60 -16.89
C GLU A 46 -1.91 -7.11 -16.64
N TYR A 47 -1.89 -7.55 -15.40
CA TYR A 47 -1.92 -8.97 -15.06
C TYR A 47 -3.19 -9.67 -15.55
N ILE A 48 -4.33 -9.05 -15.38
CA ILE A 48 -5.61 -9.59 -15.83
C ILE A 48 -5.66 -9.66 -17.36
N GLU A 49 -5.22 -8.62 -18.06
CA GLU A 49 -5.19 -8.54 -19.52
C GLU A 49 -4.22 -9.54 -20.13
N SER A 50 -3.15 -9.91 -19.42
CA SER A 50 -2.22 -10.95 -19.88
C SER A 50 -2.87 -12.34 -19.94
N GLY A 51 -4.04 -12.53 -19.34
CA GLY A 51 -4.76 -13.80 -19.29
C GLY A 51 -4.23 -14.83 -18.30
N ASN A 52 -3.22 -14.49 -17.51
CA ASN A 52 -2.61 -15.41 -16.54
C ASN A 52 -3.39 -15.48 -15.22
N TYR A 53 -4.14 -14.43 -14.88
CA TYR A 53 -4.85 -14.32 -13.60
C TYR A 53 -6.23 -13.72 -13.80
N THR A 54 -7.18 -14.14 -12.97
CA THR A 54 -8.49 -13.51 -12.86
C THR A 54 -8.66 -12.92 -11.47
N TYR A 55 -9.38 -11.79 -11.39
CA TYR A 55 -9.62 -11.15 -10.11
C TYR A 55 -10.42 -12.05 -9.16
N GLU A 56 -11.51 -12.66 -9.65
CA GLU A 56 -12.40 -13.48 -8.83
C GLU A 56 -11.76 -14.77 -8.34
N ASP A 57 -10.94 -15.42 -9.16
CA ASP A 57 -10.41 -16.74 -8.86
C ASP A 57 -9.04 -16.70 -8.18
N ASP A 58 -8.21 -15.71 -8.52
CA ASP A 58 -6.81 -15.67 -8.09
C ASP A 58 -6.54 -14.59 -7.05
N ILE A 59 -7.15 -13.43 -7.18
CA ILE A 59 -6.85 -12.25 -6.36
C ILE A 59 -7.81 -12.12 -5.17
N LEU A 60 -9.11 -12.13 -5.43
CA LEU A 60 -10.13 -11.94 -4.40
C LEU A 60 -10.04 -12.96 -3.25
N PRO A 61 -9.82 -14.27 -3.50
CA PRO A 61 -9.66 -15.23 -2.40
C PRO A 61 -8.48 -14.94 -1.50
N LEU A 62 -7.36 -14.44 -2.04
CA LEU A 62 -6.19 -14.05 -1.25
C LEU A 62 -6.50 -12.81 -0.39
N LEU A 63 -7.14 -11.80 -0.97
CA LEU A 63 -7.54 -10.60 -0.24
C LEU A 63 -8.52 -10.90 0.89
N ASN A 64 -9.45 -11.82 0.68
CA ASN A 64 -10.39 -12.24 1.72
C ASN A 64 -9.69 -12.90 2.93
N ARG A 65 -8.51 -13.47 2.74
CA ARG A 65 -7.73 -14.08 3.83
C ARG A 65 -6.92 -13.06 4.65
N VAL A 66 -6.78 -11.85 4.15
CA VAL A 66 -5.99 -10.82 4.82
C VAL A 66 -6.65 -10.36 6.11
N GLN A 67 -7.98 -10.25 6.12
CA GLN A 67 -8.69 -9.80 7.30
C GLN A 67 -8.48 -10.75 8.48
N GLY A 68 -7.98 -10.21 9.60
CA GLY A 68 -7.72 -10.99 10.81
C GLY A 68 -6.53 -11.94 10.72
N HIS A 69 -5.70 -11.85 9.66
CA HIS A 69 -4.53 -12.70 9.54
C HIS A 69 -3.51 -12.38 10.65
N PRO A 70 -3.00 -13.40 11.37
CA PRO A 70 -2.16 -13.18 12.55
C PRO A 70 -0.83 -12.47 12.27
N PHE A 71 -0.32 -12.51 11.03
CA PHE A 71 0.94 -11.84 10.66
C PHE A 71 0.79 -10.34 10.37
N LEU A 72 -0.43 -9.81 10.26
CA LEU A 72 -0.62 -8.38 9.96
C LEU A 72 0.00 -7.47 11.01
N GLU A 73 -0.25 -7.75 12.28
CA GLU A 73 0.33 -6.96 13.37
C GLU A 73 1.84 -7.06 13.43
N THR A 74 2.39 -8.24 13.14
CA THR A 74 3.85 -8.46 13.09
C THR A 74 4.48 -7.63 11.97
N LEU A 75 3.86 -7.61 10.79
CA LEU A 75 4.31 -6.80 9.66
C LEU A 75 4.23 -5.31 9.98
N HIS A 76 3.14 -4.87 10.59
CA HIS A 76 2.97 -3.47 10.99
C HIS A 76 3.99 -3.06 12.04
N THR A 77 4.22 -3.87 13.05
CA THR A 77 5.23 -3.62 14.09
C THR A 77 6.63 -3.49 13.46
N SER A 78 6.96 -4.34 12.49
CA SER A 78 8.23 -4.27 11.76
C SER A 78 8.34 -2.99 10.94
N PHE A 79 7.27 -2.59 10.27
CA PHE A 79 7.23 -1.34 9.50
C PHE A 79 7.48 -0.13 10.42
N VAL A 80 6.77 -0.04 11.53
CA VAL A 80 6.92 1.06 12.50
C VAL A 80 8.36 1.11 13.03
N ARG A 81 8.92 -0.03 13.38
CA ARG A 81 10.30 -0.12 13.88
C ARG A 81 11.33 0.35 12.85
N VAL A 82 11.19 -0.08 11.59
CA VAL A 82 12.13 0.27 10.52
C VAL A 82 12.03 1.75 10.15
N THR A 83 10.82 2.31 10.14
CA THR A 83 10.61 3.72 9.75
C THR A 83 10.83 4.70 10.90
N ASN A 84 10.89 4.23 12.14
CA ASN A 84 11.13 5.09 13.29
C ASN A 84 12.50 5.78 13.20
N GLY A 85 12.50 7.10 13.23
CA GLY A 85 13.73 7.90 13.13
C GLY A 85 14.41 7.84 11.75
N LEU A 86 13.72 7.34 10.73
CA LEU A 86 14.30 7.16 9.39
C LEU A 86 14.80 8.48 8.79
N ASN A 87 14.04 9.56 8.94
CA ASN A 87 14.46 10.86 8.43
C ASN A 87 15.82 11.30 8.99
N GLN A 88 16.00 11.16 10.32
CA GLN A 88 17.27 11.50 10.95
C GLN A 88 18.41 10.59 10.50
N ARG A 89 18.16 9.30 10.35
CA ARG A 89 19.17 8.35 9.85
C ARG A 89 19.60 8.67 8.42
N ILE A 90 18.68 9.12 7.58
CA ILE A 90 18.98 9.55 6.21
C ILE A 90 19.86 10.81 6.24
N ILE A 91 19.52 11.79 7.07
CA ILE A 91 20.33 13.00 7.24
C ILE A 91 21.74 12.64 7.73
N ASP A 92 21.85 11.77 8.71
CA ASP A 92 23.14 11.35 9.27
C ASP A 92 24.01 10.62 8.24
N CYS A 93 23.41 9.82 7.35
CA CYS A 93 24.15 9.06 6.35
C CYS A 93 24.50 9.87 5.09
N PHE A 94 23.62 10.76 4.63
CA PHE A 94 23.75 11.45 3.35
C PHE A 94 23.95 12.96 3.47
N ALA A 95 23.93 13.49 4.69
CA ALA A 95 24.11 14.92 5.00
C ALA A 95 23.06 15.85 4.37
N HIS A 96 21.89 15.31 3.96
CA HIS A 96 20.76 16.11 3.50
C HIS A 96 19.44 15.35 3.66
N GLU A 97 18.33 16.10 3.67
CA GLU A 97 16.98 15.54 3.71
C GLU A 97 16.58 15.00 2.34
N LEU A 98 15.76 13.95 2.34
CA LEU A 98 15.05 13.47 1.16
C LEU A 98 13.58 13.89 1.23
N GLU A 99 13.06 14.36 0.11
CA GLU A 99 11.66 14.75 -0.02
C GLU A 99 10.87 13.58 -0.63
N ILE A 100 10.57 12.58 0.21
CA ILE A 100 9.84 11.38 -0.20
C ILE A 100 8.72 11.03 0.78
N ASP A 101 7.69 10.39 0.26
CA ASP A 101 6.66 9.74 1.06
C ASP A 101 6.90 8.23 1.06
N ILE A 102 6.77 7.61 2.23
CA ILE A 102 6.75 6.15 2.37
C ILE A 102 5.38 5.76 2.87
N VAL A 103 4.66 5.00 2.05
CA VAL A 103 3.27 4.62 2.30
C VAL A 103 3.17 3.13 2.54
N LEU A 104 2.60 2.75 3.69
CA LEU A 104 2.15 1.39 3.93
C LEU A 104 0.66 1.31 3.60
N TYR A 105 0.29 0.44 2.67
CA TYR A 105 -1.09 0.29 2.23
C TYR A 105 -1.43 -1.16 1.89
N LEU A 106 -2.72 -1.47 1.78
CA LEU A 106 -3.17 -2.75 1.28
C LEU A 106 -3.27 -2.69 -0.25
N GLY A 107 -2.41 -3.45 -0.93
CA GLY A 107 -2.43 -3.58 -2.38
C GLY A 107 -3.33 -4.69 -2.89
N LEU A 108 -3.30 -4.92 -4.19
CA LEU A 108 -4.13 -5.88 -4.90
C LEU A 108 -3.36 -7.14 -5.32
N CYS A 109 -2.37 -7.54 -4.54
CA CYS A 109 -1.52 -8.73 -4.78
C CYS A 109 -0.66 -8.65 -6.05
N ASN A 110 -0.49 -7.48 -6.63
CA ASN A 110 0.24 -7.27 -7.88
C ASN A 110 1.72 -6.91 -7.68
N ALA A 111 2.10 -6.43 -6.50
CA ALA A 111 3.49 -6.09 -6.18
C ALA A 111 3.71 -6.13 -4.67
N ALA A 112 4.94 -6.37 -4.23
CA ALA A 112 5.33 -6.25 -2.82
C ALA A 112 5.66 -4.80 -2.45
N GLY A 113 6.06 -4.01 -3.41
CA GLY A 113 6.34 -2.60 -3.25
C GLY A 113 6.77 -1.99 -4.58
N TRP A 114 6.66 -0.69 -4.70
CA TRP A 114 7.03 0.02 -5.93
C TRP A 114 7.28 1.50 -5.64
N VAL A 115 7.88 2.19 -6.60
CA VAL A 115 8.23 3.61 -6.51
C VAL A 115 7.56 4.35 -7.65
N THR A 116 6.95 5.49 -7.34
CA THR A 116 6.31 6.35 -8.35
C THR A 116 6.38 7.80 -7.92
N ASN A 117 5.89 8.69 -8.78
CA ASN A 117 5.74 10.12 -8.46
C ASN A 117 4.25 10.46 -8.41
N ILE A 118 3.81 11.06 -7.32
CA ILE A 118 2.43 11.49 -7.13
C ILE A 118 2.45 12.97 -6.76
N ASN A 119 1.79 13.78 -7.58
CA ASN A 119 1.69 15.23 -7.38
C ASN A 119 3.07 15.93 -7.25
N GLY A 120 4.07 15.45 -8.02
CA GLY A 120 5.42 16.02 -8.03
C GLY A 120 6.32 15.54 -6.90
N ARG A 121 5.87 14.60 -6.07
CA ARG A 121 6.63 14.05 -4.95
C ARG A 121 6.94 12.57 -5.19
N ASP A 122 8.16 12.16 -4.95
CA ASP A 122 8.55 10.76 -5.04
C ASP A 122 7.94 9.97 -3.87
N VAL A 123 7.38 8.81 -4.19
CA VAL A 123 6.64 7.97 -3.25
C VAL A 123 7.15 6.53 -3.32
N ILE A 124 7.48 5.96 -2.17
CA ILE A 124 7.76 4.54 -2.01
C ILE A 124 6.51 3.88 -1.42
N LEU A 125 5.95 2.94 -2.14
CA LEU A 125 4.73 2.23 -1.77
C LEU A 125 5.08 0.82 -1.30
N LEU A 126 4.70 0.49 -0.07
CA LEU A 126 4.90 -0.82 0.54
C LEU A 126 3.55 -1.50 0.75
N VAL A 127 3.46 -2.75 0.30
CA VAL A 127 2.21 -3.53 0.27
C VAL A 127 2.19 -4.61 1.33
#